data_34703691ac154ac44a1da1f11722f7e5
#
_entry.id   34703691ac154ac44a1da1f11722f7e5
#
_cell.length_a   1.000
_cell.length_b   1.000
_cell.length_c   1.000
_cell.angle_alpha   90.00
_cell.angle_beta   90.00
_cell.angle_gamma   90.00
#
_symmetry.space_group_name_H-M   'P 1'
#
loop_
_entity.id
_entity.type
_entity.pdbx_description
1 polymer ?
#
loop_
_entity_poly.entity_id
_entity_poly.type
_entity_poly.pdbx_seq_one_letter_code
_entity_poly.pdbx_strand_id
1 'polypeptide(L)'
;MSAHLLYLDFLRFLDALAAGPADPWEAYQELYLNPHRAALEAWWEQCMGRPRAVWQERVRRVRPQDYGLLRDVVREADPSELAREAMARCQAAAPLSPEPEAYYLVGFFSPDGFAFQVEGRWAIGIGMERLGSLRLVPILLAHEYGHCYRRALSSARNLADRLVDEGFAVELSTRAFPERPAHEHLLMRAGQVAALRQYEGQLWRAIESALESEDEALAARVIYGRGARGDWPSRAGVYLGWRAVQQFLEMEGSGFDAPADRVLAARRLEAGRRGA
;
A
#
# COMPACT_ATOMS: atom_id res chain seq x y z
N MET A 1 1.08 3.94 -20.05
CA MET A 1 1.08 4.27 -18.62
C MET A 1 1.80 5.58 -18.37
N SER A 2 1.28 6.45 -17.47
CA SER A 2 1.92 7.71 -17.06
C SER A 2 2.43 7.59 -15.63
N ALA A 3 3.68 8.02 -15.40
CA ALA A 3 4.24 8.21 -14.06
C ALA A 3 4.35 9.71 -13.78
N HIS A 4 3.76 10.15 -12.69
CA HIS A 4 3.68 11.55 -12.29
C HIS A 4 4.64 11.81 -11.13
N LEU A 5 5.69 12.59 -11.36
CA LEU A 5 6.76 12.84 -10.39
C LEU A 5 6.50 14.12 -9.58
N LEU A 6 5.39 14.14 -8.82
CA LEU A 6 4.96 15.31 -8.06
C LEU A 6 6.01 15.76 -7.03
N TYR A 7 6.80 14.84 -6.49
CA TYR A 7 7.85 15.16 -5.51
C TYR A 7 8.88 16.17 -6.07
N LEU A 8 9.06 16.29 -7.39
CA LEU A 8 9.98 17.28 -7.96
C LEU A 8 9.53 18.72 -7.65
N ASP A 9 8.24 18.99 -7.74
CA ASP A 9 7.69 20.30 -7.39
C ASP A 9 7.68 20.51 -5.86
N PHE A 10 7.55 19.43 -5.08
CA PHE A 10 7.75 19.52 -3.63
C PHE A 10 9.21 19.87 -3.28
N LEU A 11 10.19 19.36 -4.00
CA LEU A 11 11.60 19.77 -3.83
C LEU A 11 11.81 21.26 -4.14
N ARG A 12 11.14 21.80 -5.18
CA ARG A 12 11.14 23.24 -5.47
C ARG A 12 10.52 24.06 -4.33
N PHE A 13 9.43 23.56 -3.75
CA PHE A 13 8.84 24.17 -2.55
C PHE A 13 9.84 24.17 -1.36
N LEU A 14 10.56 23.09 -1.12
CA LEU A 14 11.59 23.06 -0.07
C LEU A 14 12.73 24.07 -0.32
N ASP A 15 13.12 24.26 -1.58
CA ASP A 15 14.14 25.27 -1.95
C ASP A 15 13.62 26.69 -1.72
N ALA A 16 12.34 26.97 -2.05
CA ALA A 16 11.70 28.24 -1.76
C ALA A 16 11.59 28.49 -0.25
N LEU A 17 11.28 27.47 0.57
CA LEU A 17 11.27 27.58 2.03
C LEU A 17 12.66 27.97 2.61
N ALA A 18 13.72 27.42 2.04
CA ALA A 18 15.07 27.75 2.47
C ALA A 18 15.44 29.20 2.14
N ALA A 19 14.86 29.80 1.11
CA ALA A 19 15.02 31.21 0.75
C ALA A 19 14.18 32.18 1.62
N GLY A 20 13.26 31.66 2.45
CA GLY A 20 12.46 32.44 3.40
C GLY A 20 11.21 33.09 2.76
N PRO A 21 10.19 32.32 2.36
CA PRO A 21 8.94 32.87 1.83
C PRO A 21 8.14 33.62 2.90
N ALA A 22 7.33 34.58 2.50
CA ALA A 22 6.46 35.34 3.40
C ALA A 22 5.44 34.43 4.12
N ASP A 23 4.82 33.46 3.39
CA ASP A 23 3.95 32.43 3.96
C ASP A 23 4.28 31.05 3.31
N PRO A 24 4.71 30.03 4.10
CA PRO A 24 4.95 28.69 3.62
C PRO A 24 3.74 28.04 2.93
N TRP A 25 2.53 28.37 3.35
CA TRP A 25 1.32 27.84 2.73
C TRP A 25 1.08 28.41 1.32
N GLU A 26 1.31 29.68 1.11
CA GLU A 26 1.21 30.29 -0.23
C GLU A 26 2.23 29.69 -1.18
N ALA A 27 3.49 29.55 -0.76
CA ALA A 27 4.53 28.89 -1.55
C ALA A 27 4.18 27.43 -1.88
N TYR A 28 3.63 26.69 -0.91
CA TYR A 28 3.16 25.32 -1.11
C TYR A 28 2.01 25.25 -2.13
N GLN A 29 1.03 26.16 -2.02
CA GLN A 29 -0.07 26.22 -2.95
C GLN A 29 0.40 26.50 -4.37
N GLU A 30 1.28 27.45 -4.55
CA GLU A 30 1.78 27.86 -5.87
C GLU A 30 2.64 26.75 -6.51
N LEU A 31 3.62 26.22 -5.77
CA LEU A 31 4.65 25.34 -6.31
C LEU A 31 4.26 23.86 -6.35
N TYR A 32 3.36 23.42 -5.47
CA TYR A 32 3.05 22.00 -5.34
C TYR A 32 1.55 21.67 -5.42
N LEU A 33 0.69 22.34 -4.63
CA LEU A 33 -0.72 21.98 -4.59
C LEU A 33 -1.46 22.31 -5.88
N ASN A 34 -1.35 23.53 -6.38
CA ASN A 34 -2.13 23.97 -7.54
C ASN A 34 -1.80 23.20 -8.82
N PRO A 35 -0.51 22.91 -9.14
CA PRO A 35 -0.17 22.10 -10.30
C PRO A 35 -0.71 20.66 -10.22
N HIS A 36 -0.91 20.11 -9.01
CA HIS A 36 -1.23 18.71 -8.77
C HIS A 36 -2.52 18.51 -7.95
N ARG A 37 -3.42 19.50 -7.98
CA ARG A 37 -4.58 19.60 -7.07
C ARG A 37 -5.42 18.35 -7.04
N ALA A 38 -5.82 17.82 -8.20
CA ALA A 38 -6.70 16.66 -8.29
C ALA A 38 -6.11 15.44 -7.56
N ALA A 39 -4.83 15.14 -7.80
CA ALA A 39 -4.16 14.01 -7.19
C ALA A 39 -3.92 14.21 -5.68
N LEU A 40 -3.46 15.40 -5.26
CA LEU A 40 -3.14 15.67 -3.86
C LEU A 40 -4.39 15.78 -2.99
N GLU A 41 -5.47 16.41 -3.45
CA GLU A 41 -6.73 16.46 -2.71
C GLU A 41 -7.36 15.07 -2.60
N ALA A 42 -7.36 14.27 -3.68
CA ALA A 42 -7.81 12.88 -3.64
C ALA A 42 -6.97 12.00 -2.69
N TRP A 43 -5.66 12.17 -2.69
CA TRP A 43 -4.77 11.49 -1.75
C TRP A 43 -5.09 11.85 -0.31
N TRP A 44 -5.24 13.13 0.01
CA TRP A 44 -5.55 13.56 1.38
C TRP A 44 -6.89 13.04 1.87
N GLU A 45 -7.90 13.10 1.03
CA GLU A 45 -9.25 12.64 1.37
C GLU A 45 -9.29 11.13 1.59
N GLN A 46 -8.82 10.35 0.62
CA GLN A 46 -8.98 8.90 0.62
C GLN A 46 -7.94 8.17 1.49
N CYS A 47 -6.69 8.65 1.49
CA CYS A 47 -5.60 8.03 2.25
C CYS A 47 -5.55 8.49 3.71
N MET A 48 -5.77 9.78 3.95
CA MET A 48 -5.52 10.40 5.26
C MET A 48 -6.81 10.75 6.02
N GLY A 49 -7.95 10.85 5.33
CA GLY A 49 -9.25 11.15 5.94
C GLY A 49 -9.26 12.41 6.79
N ARG A 50 -8.49 13.46 6.43
CA ARG A 50 -8.30 14.64 7.24
C ARG A 50 -8.69 15.91 6.50
N PRO A 51 -9.32 16.90 7.20
CA PRO A 51 -9.73 18.15 6.57
C PRO A 51 -8.52 19.00 6.15
N ARG A 52 -8.73 19.86 5.15
CA ARG A 52 -7.71 20.74 4.58
C ARG A 52 -6.97 21.60 5.61
N ALA A 53 -7.66 22.04 6.66
CA ALA A 53 -7.04 22.84 7.73
C ALA A 53 -5.85 22.11 8.41
N VAL A 54 -5.93 20.78 8.54
CA VAL A 54 -4.84 19.97 9.12
C VAL A 54 -3.62 19.96 8.21
N TRP A 55 -3.83 19.97 6.88
CA TRP A 55 -2.74 20.00 5.90
C TRP A 55 -2.05 21.35 5.91
N GLN A 56 -2.82 22.44 5.95
CA GLN A 56 -2.29 23.78 6.03
C GLN A 56 -1.37 23.96 7.26
N GLU A 57 -1.81 23.45 8.42
CA GLU A 57 -1.00 23.47 9.63
C GLU A 57 0.27 22.63 9.51
N ARG A 58 0.21 21.45 8.84
CA ARG A 58 1.40 20.61 8.57
C ARG A 58 2.38 21.31 7.64
N VAL A 59 1.90 21.93 6.57
CA VAL A 59 2.74 22.67 5.63
C VAL A 59 3.52 23.79 6.34
N ARG A 60 2.87 24.54 7.23
CA ARG A 60 3.54 25.59 8.01
C ARG A 60 4.63 25.09 8.94
N ARG A 61 4.62 23.79 9.26
CA ARG A 61 5.63 23.14 10.10
C ARG A 61 6.73 22.41 9.31
N VAL A 62 6.66 22.44 7.99
CA VAL A 62 7.68 21.79 7.14
C VAL A 62 9.03 22.48 7.34
N ARG A 63 10.03 21.66 7.59
CA ARG A 63 11.43 22.09 7.67
C ARG A 63 12.22 21.35 6.58
N PRO A 64 12.94 22.06 5.69
CA PRO A 64 13.67 21.44 4.58
C PRO A 64 14.61 20.31 5.00
N GLN A 65 15.21 20.41 6.18
CA GLN A 65 16.12 19.38 6.72
C GLN A 65 15.45 18.04 7.04
N ASP A 66 14.14 18.02 7.27
CA ASP A 66 13.40 16.78 7.55
C ASP A 66 13.23 15.93 6.29
N TYR A 67 13.52 16.49 5.11
CA TYR A 67 13.40 15.84 3.79
C TYR A 67 14.76 15.57 3.11
N GLY A 68 15.84 15.55 3.88
CA GLY A 68 17.18 15.24 3.34
C GLY A 68 17.24 13.88 2.66
N LEU A 69 16.63 12.86 3.28
CA LEU A 69 16.55 11.51 2.72
C LEU A 69 15.85 11.46 1.36
N LEU A 70 14.79 12.24 1.14
CA LEU A 70 14.11 12.34 -0.15
C LEU A 70 15.08 12.76 -1.26
N ARG A 71 15.94 13.77 -0.99
CA ARG A 71 16.92 14.27 -1.98
C ARG A 71 17.96 13.22 -2.36
N ASP A 72 18.31 12.33 -1.42
CA ASP A 72 19.28 11.27 -1.66
C ASP A 72 18.65 10.11 -2.43
N VAL A 73 17.49 9.63 -2.00
CA VAL A 73 16.79 8.49 -2.61
C VAL A 73 16.45 8.71 -4.07
N VAL A 74 16.03 9.92 -4.46
CA VAL A 74 15.67 10.21 -5.86
C VAL A 74 16.86 10.23 -6.83
N ARG A 75 18.10 10.11 -6.32
CA ARG A 75 19.32 9.96 -7.13
C ARG A 75 19.69 8.50 -7.40
N GLU A 76 19.06 7.54 -6.71
CA GLU A 76 19.40 6.11 -6.85
C GLU A 76 18.97 5.52 -8.19
N ALA A 77 17.80 5.90 -8.69
CA ALA A 77 17.21 5.40 -9.93
C ALA A 77 16.15 6.37 -10.46
N ASP A 78 15.73 6.19 -11.71
CA ASP A 78 14.58 6.90 -12.27
C ASP A 78 13.26 6.24 -11.80
N PRO A 79 12.44 6.93 -10.98
CA PRO A 79 11.16 6.37 -10.54
C PRO A 79 10.18 6.08 -11.69
N SER A 80 10.28 6.79 -12.83
CA SER A 80 9.43 6.55 -14.01
C SER A 80 9.76 5.22 -14.66
N GLU A 81 11.04 4.84 -14.73
CA GLU A 81 11.46 3.53 -15.24
C GLU A 81 11.01 2.40 -14.33
N LEU A 82 11.15 2.57 -13.01
CA LEU A 82 10.67 1.60 -12.03
C LEU A 82 9.16 1.39 -12.15
N ALA A 83 8.39 2.48 -12.32
CA ALA A 83 6.96 2.38 -12.52
C ALA A 83 6.62 1.66 -13.83
N ARG A 84 7.27 2.03 -14.93
CA ARG A 84 7.01 1.42 -16.25
C ARG A 84 7.25 -0.09 -16.22
N GLU A 85 8.34 -0.55 -15.61
CA GLU A 85 8.64 -1.97 -15.46
C GLU A 85 7.61 -2.67 -14.59
N ALA A 86 7.33 -2.13 -13.39
CA ALA A 86 6.40 -2.75 -12.45
C ALA A 86 5.00 -2.90 -13.05
N MET A 87 4.49 -1.86 -13.70
CA MET A 87 3.16 -1.89 -14.29
C MET A 87 3.07 -2.86 -15.46
N ALA A 88 4.10 -2.95 -16.32
CA ALA A 88 4.12 -3.92 -17.40
C ALA A 88 4.05 -5.37 -16.88
N ARG A 89 4.80 -5.68 -15.80
CA ARG A 89 4.76 -6.98 -15.14
C ARG A 89 3.40 -7.26 -14.47
N CYS A 90 2.80 -6.25 -13.82
CA CYS A 90 1.47 -6.38 -13.21
C CYS A 90 0.38 -6.60 -14.27
N GLN A 91 0.40 -5.86 -15.37
CA GLN A 91 -0.53 -6.05 -16.48
C GLN A 91 -0.42 -7.44 -17.12
N ALA A 92 0.78 -8.01 -17.20
CA ALA A 92 0.98 -9.37 -17.66
C ALA A 92 0.42 -10.42 -16.68
N ALA A 93 0.48 -10.15 -15.37
CA ALA A 93 0.01 -11.06 -14.32
C ALA A 93 -1.52 -10.98 -14.10
N ALA A 94 -2.09 -9.77 -14.12
CA ALA A 94 -3.52 -9.50 -13.90
C ALA A 94 -3.94 -8.23 -14.67
N PRO A 95 -4.42 -8.36 -15.91
CA PRO A 95 -4.79 -7.21 -16.74
C PRO A 95 -5.90 -6.36 -16.10
N LEU A 96 -5.69 -5.05 -15.99
CA LEU A 96 -6.68 -4.07 -15.52
C LEU A 96 -6.84 -2.95 -16.55
N SER A 97 -8.09 -2.63 -16.90
CA SER A 97 -8.41 -1.56 -17.85
C SER A 97 -9.49 -0.63 -17.27
N PRO A 98 -9.26 0.70 -17.27
CA PRO A 98 -8.00 1.36 -17.64
C PRO A 98 -6.85 1.03 -16.70
N GLU A 99 -5.62 1.07 -17.22
CA GLU A 99 -4.40 0.87 -16.42
C GLU A 99 -4.27 1.99 -15.37
N PRO A 100 -3.96 1.69 -14.10
CA PRO A 100 -3.74 2.70 -13.07
C PRO A 100 -2.55 3.61 -13.39
N GLU A 101 -2.62 4.88 -13.00
CA GLU A 101 -1.51 5.82 -13.08
C GLU A 101 -0.70 5.82 -11.78
N ALA A 102 0.63 6.00 -11.85
CA ALA A 102 1.50 6.07 -10.69
C ALA A 102 1.85 7.53 -10.34
N TYR A 103 1.66 7.90 -9.07
CA TYR A 103 1.95 9.23 -8.52
C TYR A 103 3.01 9.12 -7.43
N TYR A 104 4.19 9.68 -7.69
CA TYR A 104 5.26 9.81 -6.71
C TYR A 104 5.14 11.16 -6.03
N LEU A 105 4.70 11.17 -4.78
CA LEU A 105 4.29 12.38 -4.08
C LEU A 105 4.86 12.46 -2.65
N VAL A 106 4.68 13.61 -2.03
CA VAL A 106 4.95 13.84 -0.61
C VAL A 106 3.63 14.11 0.09
N GLY A 107 3.27 13.22 1.02
CA GLY A 107 1.99 13.23 1.74
C GLY A 107 2.12 13.53 3.24
N PHE A 108 3.21 14.18 3.66
CA PHE A 108 3.50 14.52 5.06
C PHE A 108 3.54 13.29 5.98
N PHE A 109 4.43 12.34 5.65
CA PHE A 109 4.61 11.07 6.36
C PHE A 109 3.35 10.18 6.34
N SER A 110 2.68 10.19 5.20
CA SER A 110 1.61 9.28 4.82
C SER A 110 2.11 7.83 4.68
N PRO A 111 1.26 6.83 4.41
CA PRO A 111 1.68 5.49 4.00
C PRO A 111 2.64 5.51 2.81
N ASP A 112 3.53 4.52 2.76
CA ASP A 112 4.55 4.39 1.71
C ASP A 112 3.90 4.09 0.34
N GLY A 113 2.76 3.38 0.32
CA GLY A 113 1.93 3.12 -0.86
C GLY A 113 0.44 3.19 -0.53
N PHE A 114 -0.38 3.52 -1.50
CA PHE A 114 -1.84 3.55 -1.38
C PHE A 114 -2.53 3.56 -2.75
N ALA A 115 -3.51 2.66 -2.92
CA ALA A 115 -4.40 2.66 -4.07
C ALA A 115 -5.58 3.63 -3.82
N PHE A 116 -5.80 4.59 -4.73
CA PHE A 116 -6.83 5.61 -4.61
C PHE A 116 -7.43 5.97 -5.97
N GLN A 117 -8.38 6.88 -6.02
CA GLN A 117 -8.98 7.34 -7.27
C GLN A 117 -8.71 8.82 -7.50
N VAL A 118 -8.24 9.16 -8.69
CA VAL A 118 -8.15 10.53 -9.19
C VAL A 118 -9.18 10.68 -10.30
N GLU A 119 -10.16 11.57 -10.12
CA GLU A 119 -11.23 11.81 -11.09
C GLU A 119 -11.94 10.51 -11.55
N GLY A 120 -12.18 9.59 -10.61
CA GLY A 120 -12.86 8.32 -10.86
C GLY A 120 -11.98 7.24 -11.51
N ARG A 121 -10.71 7.48 -11.75
CA ARG A 121 -9.75 6.50 -12.30
C ARG A 121 -8.83 5.97 -11.21
N TRP A 122 -8.57 4.67 -11.19
CA TRP A 122 -7.62 4.08 -10.24
C TRP A 122 -6.22 4.64 -10.44
N ALA A 123 -5.56 4.92 -9.34
CA ALA A 123 -4.22 5.46 -9.25
C ALA A 123 -3.46 4.82 -8.08
N ILE A 124 -2.15 4.79 -8.18
CA ILE A 124 -1.24 4.32 -7.15
C ILE A 124 -0.39 5.49 -6.68
N GLY A 125 -0.47 5.85 -5.42
CA GLY A 125 0.39 6.84 -4.80
C GLY A 125 1.56 6.19 -4.09
N ILE A 126 2.75 6.73 -4.28
CA ILE A 126 3.97 6.37 -3.56
C ILE A 126 4.43 7.57 -2.74
N GLY A 127 4.39 7.43 -1.41
CA GLY A 127 4.86 8.43 -0.46
C GLY A 127 6.39 8.41 -0.35
N MET A 128 7.04 9.39 -0.97
CA MET A 128 8.49 9.40 -1.17
C MET A 128 9.30 9.76 0.08
N GLU A 129 8.71 10.48 1.01
CA GLU A 129 9.42 11.09 2.15
C GLU A 129 9.92 10.10 3.20
N ARG A 130 9.40 8.88 3.20
CA ARG A 130 9.79 7.82 4.15
C ARG A 130 10.64 6.73 3.54
N LEU A 131 10.81 6.74 2.23
CA LEU A 131 11.59 5.72 1.54
C LEU A 131 13.08 5.90 1.86
N GLY A 132 13.71 4.87 2.40
CA GLY A 132 15.15 4.82 2.61
C GLY A 132 15.92 4.33 1.38
N SER A 133 15.21 3.82 0.36
CA SER A 133 15.75 3.34 -0.92
C SER A 133 14.60 3.08 -1.90
N LEU A 134 14.86 3.21 -3.20
CA LEU A 134 13.91 2.87 -4.26
C LEU A 134 13.82 1.36 -4.54
N ARG A 135 14.65 0.55 -3.92
CA ARG A 135 14.76 -0.91 -4.18
C ARG A 135 13.43 -1.68 -4.05
N LEU A 136 12.58 -1.29 -3.11
CA LEU A 136 11.28 -1.94 -2.87
C LEU A 136 10.11 -1.24 -3.59
N VAL A 137 10.34 -0.14 -4.29
CA VAL A 137 9.29 0.60 -5.01
C VAL A 137 8.59 -0.28 -6.05
N PRO A 138 9.26 -1.13 -6.87
CA PRO A 138 8.56 -2.02 -7.78
C PRO A 138 7.59 -3.00 -7.09
N ILE A 139 7.98 -3.52 -5.92
CA ILE A 139 7.13 -4.41 -5.11
C ILE A 139 5.94 -3.65 -4.53
N LEU A 140 6.19 -2.44 -4.03
CA LEU A 140 5.14 -1.58 -3.49
C LEU A 140 4.13 -1.19 -4.57
N LEU A 141 4.59 -0.81 -5.77
CA LEU A 141 3.73 -0.54 -6.92
C LEU A 141 2.86 -1.75 -7.29
N ALA A 142 3.47 -2.95 -7.33
CA ALA A 142 2.74 -4.17 -7.65
C ALA A 142 1.72 -4.54 -6.56
N HIS A 143 2.03 -4.30 -5.29
CA HIS A 143 1.09 -4.48 -4.18
C HIS A 143 -0.11 -3.55 -4.32
N GLU A 144 0.12 -2.26 -4.54
CA GLU A 144 -0.96 -1.28 -4.69
C GLU A 144 -1.76 -1.47 -6.00
N TYR A 145 -1.12 -1.98 -7.05
CA TYR A 145 -1.83 -2.43 -8.26
C TYR A 145 -2.81 -3.56 -7.93
N GLY A 146 -2.41 -4.51 -7.07
CA GLY A 146 -3.28 -5.55 -6.56
C GLY A 146 -4.54 -4.99 -5.89
N HIS A 147 -4.40 -3.95 -5.08
CA HIS A 147 -5.53 -3.25 -4.48
C HIS A 147 -6.40 -2.55 -5.52
N CYS A 148 -5.81 -1.88 -6.54
CA CYS A 148 -6.58 -1.31 -7.64
C CYS A 148 -7.40 -2.39 -8.37
N TYR A 149 -6.77 -3.53 -8.69
CA TYR A 149 -7.44 -4.66 -9.35
C TYR A 149 -8.61 -5.19 -8.52
N ARG A 150 -8.40 -5.48 -7.25
CA ARG A 150 -9.42 -6.02 -6.35
C ARG A 150 -10.59 -5.05 -6.14
N ARG A 151 -10.29 -3.77 -5.89
CA ARG A 151 -11.31 -2.74 -5.64
C ARG A 151 -12.11 -2.37 -6.90
N ALA A 152 -11.56 -2.61 -8.09
CA ALA A 152 -12.31 -2.50 -9.33
C ALA A 152 -13.38 -3.59 -9.47
N LEU A 153 -13.23 -4.74 -8.80
CA LEU A 153 -14.16 -5.85 -8.82
C LEU A 153 -15.18 -5.79 -7.66
N SER A 154 -14.73 -5.45 -6.46
CA SER A 154 -15.57 -5.40 -5.26
C SER A 154 -14.95 -4.54 -4.18
N SER A 155 -15.78 -4.03 -3.24
CA SER A 155 -15.31 -3.35 -2.04
C SER A 155 -15.23 -4.32 -0.86
N ALA A 156 -14.14 -4.26 -0.10
CA ALA A 156 -13.99 -5.00 1.16
C ALA A 156 -14.95 -4.42 2.22
N ARG A 157 -15.81 -5.25 2.82
CA ARG A 157 -16.80 -4.85 3.82
C ARG A 157 -16.38 -5.24 5.23
N ASN A 158 -15.90 -6.45 5.42
CA ASN A 158 -15.55 -7.01 6.72
C ASN A 158 -14.05 -7.39 6.80
N LEU A 159 -13.62 -7.93 7.93
CA LEU A 159 -12.24 -8.34 8.16
C LEU A 159 -11.79 -9.44 7.19
N ALA A 160 -12.67 -10.40 6.86
CA ALA A 160 -12.36 -11.47 5.90
C ALA A 160 -12.03 -10.91 4.51
N ASP A 161 -12.86 -10.00 4.00
CA ASP A 161 -12.64 -9.33 2.72
C ASP A 161 -11.28 -8.61 2.70
N ARG A 162 -10.96 -7.89 3.79
CA ARG A 162 -9.70 -7.13 3.90
C ARG A 162 -8.46 -8.01 3.98
N LEU A 163 -8.54 -9.14 4.71
CA LEU A 163 -7.46 -10.12 4.76
C LEU A 163 -7.17 -10.68 3.37
N VAL A 164 -8.22 -11.03 2.64
CA VAL A 164 -8.10 -11.59 1.29
C VAL A 164 -7.64 -10.54 0.28
N ASP A 165 -8.10 -9.30 0.40
CA ASP A 165 -7.63 -8.18 -0.43
C ASP A 165 -6.11 -7.95 -0.28
N GLU A 166 -5.61 -7.88 0.96
CA GLU A 166 -4.16 -7.84 1.25
C GLU A 166 -3.43 -9.06 0.70
N GLY A 167 -4.02 -10.25 0.86
CA GLY A 167 -3.43 -11.50 0.38
C GLY A 167 -3.25 -11.52 -1.13
N PHE A 168 -4.25 -11.09 -1.89
CA PHE A 168 -4.15 -10.98 -3.34
C PHE A 168 -3.18 -9.89 -3.79
N ALA A 169 -3.08 -8.77 -3.07
CA ALA A 169 -2.10 -7.73 -3.35
C ALA A 169 -0.66 -8.26 -3.22
N VAL A 170 -0.37 -9.02 -2.16
CA VAL A 170 0.92 -9.70 -1.99
C VAL A 170 1.15 -10.75 -3.07
N GLU A 171 0.15 -11.56 -3.38
CA GLU A 171 0.27 -12.62 -4.40
C GLU A 171 0.51 -12.03 -5.80
N LEU A 172 -0.14 -10.94 -6.15
CA LEU A 172 0.09 -10.25 -7.41
C LEU A 172 1.53 -9.73 -7.50
N SER A 173 2.03 -9.10 -6.44
CA SER A 173 3.42 -8.66 -6.39
C SER A 173 4.41 -9.84 -6.52
N THR A 174 4.08 -11.00 -5.93
CA THR A 174 4.89 -12.22 -6.05
C THR A 174 4.92 -12.75 -7.48
N ARG A 175 3.80 -12.72 -8.19
CA ARG A 175 3.74 -13.13 -9.61
C ARG A 175 4.45 -12.15 -10.54
N ALA A 176 4.35 -10.85 -10.25
CA ALA A 176 5.03 -9.83 -11.04
C ALA A 176 6.56 -9.87 -10.85
N PHE A 177 7.03 -10.26 -9.66
CA PHE A 177 8.46 -10.28 -9.29
C PHE A 177 8.85 -11.59 -8.59
N PRO A 178 8.74 -12.75 -9.26
CA PRO A 178 8.97 -14.06 -8.63
C PRO A 178 10.42 -14.28 -8.17
N GLU A 179 11.36 -13.49 -8.66
CA GLU A 179 12.78 -13.51 -8.26
C GLU A 179 13.02 -12.87 -6.87
N ARG A 180 12.03 -12.16 -6.31
CA ARG A 180 12.18 -11.48 -5.02
C ARG A 180 11.73 -12.39 -3.87
N PRO A 181 12.37 -12.33 -2.70
CA PRO A 181 12.01 -13.20 -1.58
C PRO A 181 10.67 -12.78 -0.94
N ALA A 182 9.93 -13.75 -0.42
CA ALA A 182 8.59 -13.55 0.14
C ALA A 182 8.49 -12.43 1.19
N HIS A 183 9.51 -12.21 2.01
CA HIS A 183 9.49 -11.17 3.03
C HIS A 183 9.47 -9.74 2.42
N GLU A 184 10.02 -9.54 1.21
CA GLU A 184 9.94 -8.26 0.52
C GLU A 184 8.53 -7.99 -0.01
N HIS A 185 7.83 -9.00 -0.55
CA HIS A 185 6.42 -8.89 -0.96
C HIS A 185 5.49 -8.58 0.22
N LEU A 186 5.79 -9.15 1.37
CA LEU A 186 5.07 -8.86 2.62
C LEU A 186 5.46 -7.51 3.24
N LEU A 187 6.47 -6.82 2.69
CA LEU A 187 7.05 -5.59 3.27
C LEU A 187 7.44 -5.78 4.73
N MET A 188 8.10 -6.90 5.03
CA MET A 188 8.53 -7.33 6.36
C MET A 188 10.02 -7.70 6.39
N ARG A 189 10.57 -7.87 7.58
CA ARG A 189 11.88 -8.52 7.76
C ARG A 189 11.73 -10.04 7.70
N ALA A 190 12.74 -10.75 7.18
CA ALA A 190 12.70 -12.21 7.07
C ALA A 190 12.40 -12.91 8.41
N GLY A 191 12.99 -12.43 9.52
CA GLY A 191 12.73 -12.96 10.85
C GLY A 191 11.28 -12.78 11.33
N GLN A 192 10.60 -11.71 10.92
CA GLN A 192 9.18 -11.51 11.23
C GLN A 192 8.30 -12.53 10.52
N VAL A 193 8.58 -12.81 9.24
CA VAL A 193 7.86 -13.84 8.47
C VAL A 193 8.05 -15.22 9.09
N ALA A 194 9.27 -15.56 9.52
CA ALA A 194 9.56 -16.82 10.21
C ALA A 194 8.78 -16.96 11.51
N ALA A 195 8.71 -15.91 12.32
CA ALA A 195 7.94 -15.88 13.57
C ALA A 195 6.43 -16.03 13.29
N LEU A 196 5.86 -15.32 12.31
CA LEU A 196 4.44 -15.44 11.96
C LEU A 196 4.10 -16.85 11.48
N ARG A 197 4.99 -17.50 10.72
CA ARG A 197 4.82 -18.90 10.29
C ARG A 197 4.72 -19.85 11.47
N GLN A 198 5.54 -19.65 12.50
CA GLN A 198 5.52 -20.50 13.70
C GLN A 198 4.19 -20.39 14.46
N TYR A 199 3.56 -19.22 14.48
CA TYR A 199 2.32 -18.94 15.22
C TYR A 199 1.06 -18.89 14.35
N GLU A 200 1.14 -19.25 13.05
CA GLU A 200 0.05 -19.11 12.08
C GLU A 200 -1.28 -19.68 12.59
N GLY A 201 -1.27 -20.90 13.12
CA GLY A 201 -2.49 -21.55 13.65
C GLY A 201 -3.09 -20.84 14.87
N GLN A 202 -2.26 -20.24 15.72
CA GLN A 202 -2.73 -19.47 16.89
C GLN A 202 -3.32 -18.13 16.44
N LEU A 203 -2.69 -17.47 15.50
CA LEU A 203 -3.17 -16.21 14.93
C LEU A 203 -4.53 -16.39 14.26
N TRP A 204 -4.72 -17.44 13.47
CA TRP A 204 -6.02 -17.75 12.87
C TRP A 204 -7.11 -17.98 13.91
N ARG A 205 -6.86 -18.82 14.94
CA ARG A 205 -7.83 -19.05 16.02
C ARG A 205 -8.24 -17.75 16.73
N ALA A 206 -7.30 -16.83 16.90
CA ALA A 206 -7.57 -15.55 17.58
C ALA A 206 -8.49 -14.60 16.81
N ILE A 207 -8.61 -14.74 15.47
CA ILE A 207 -9.45 -13.87 14.65
C ILE A 207 -10.67 -14.56 14.03
N GLU A 208 -10.80 -15.88 14.18
CA GLU A 208 -11.83 -16.67 13.47
C GLU A 208 -13.26 -16.18 13.74
N SER A 209 -13.58 -15.86 15.00
CA SER A 209 -14.90 -15.31 15.37
C SER A 209 -15.13 -13.87 14.95
N ALA A 210 -14.09 -13.17 14.50
CA ALA A 210 -14.15 -11.76 14.10
C ALA A 210 -14.12 -11.55 12.58
N LEU A 211 -14.08 -12.60 11.77
CA LEU A 211 -13.93 -12.50 10.32
C LEU A 211 -15.05 -11.69 9.65
N GLU A 212 -16.28 -11.78 10.18
CA GLU A 212 -17.44 -11.04 9.66
C GLU A 212 -17.57 -9.62 10.25
N SER A 213 -16.61 -9.19 11.09
CA SER A 213 -16.65 -7.87 11.71
C SER A 213 -16.35 -6.76 10.70
N GLU A 214 -17.17 -5.71 10.70
CA GLU A 214 -17.00 -4.48 9.92
C GLU A 214 -16.26 -3.38 10.71
N ASP A 215 -15.75 -3.69 11.94
CA ASP A 215 -15.03 -2.74 12.77
C ASP A 215 -13.67 -2.37 12.16
N GLU A 216 -13.57 -1.12 11.73
CA GLU A 216 -12.36 -0.54 11.12
C GLU A 216 -11.15 -0.55 12.08
N ALA A 217 -11.37 -0.32 13.37
CA ALA A 217 -10.28 -0.30 14.35
C ALA A 217 -9.74 -1.72 14.57
N LEU A 218 -10.63 -2.72 14.61
CA LEU A 218 -10.26 -4.12 14.65
C LEU A 218 -9.49 -4.52 13.40
N ALA A 219 -9.98 -4.16 12.22
CA ALA A 219 -9.30 -4.45 10.94
C ALA A 219 -7.90 -3.83 10.90
N ALA A 220 -7.76 -2.55 11.26
CA ALA A 220 -6.45 -1.89 11.31
C ALA A 220 -5.49 -2.55 12.29
N ARG A 221 -6.00 -3.03 13.43
CA ARG A 221 -5.21 -3.79 14.42
C ARG A 221 -4.76 -5.14 13.86
N VAL A 222 -5.68 -5.93 13.30
CA VAL A 222 -5.38 -7.28 12.80
C VAL A 222 -4.46 -7.22 11.57
N ILE A 223 -4.74 -6.34 10.63
CA ILE A 223 -3.99 -6.26 9.37
C ILE A 223 -2.59 -5.69 9.61
N TYR A 224 -2.50 -4.54 10.30
CA TYR A 224 -1.24 -3.78 10.39
C TYR A 224 -0.57 -3.79 11.76
N GLY A 225 -1.19 -4.35 12.79
CA GLY A 225 -0.69 -4.28 14.16
C GLY A 225 -0.83 -2.89 14.79
N ARG A 226 -1.77 -2.06 14.30
CA ARG A 226 -2.01 -0.70 14.80
C ARG A 226 -3.02 -0.74 15.96
N GLY A 227 -2.67 -0.15 17.09
CA GLY A 227 -3.58 -0.04 18.24
C GLY A 227 -2.84 0.25 19.55
N ALA A 228 -3.60 0.62 20.58
CA ALA A 228 -3.05 1.06 21.87
C ALA A 228 -2.36 -0.03 22.70
N ARG A 229 -2.48 -1.31 22.36
CA ARG A 229 -2.05 -2.42 23.20
C ARG A 229 -0.89 -3.27 22.67
N GLY A 230 -0.32 -3.06 21.53
CA GLY A 230 0.90 -3.77 21.05
C GLY A 230 0.92 -5.31 21.08
N ASP A 231 -0.21 -5.93 21.33
CA ASP A 231 -0.39 -7.36 21.59
C ASP A 231 -0.64 -8.19 20.32
N TRP A 232 -0.70 -7.54 19.16
CA TRP A 232 -0.84 -8.20 17.87
C TRP A 232 0.38 -7.95 16.98
N PRO A 233 0.96 -9.00 16.35
CA PRO A 233 2.16 -8.82 15.55
C PRO A 233 1.92 -7.90 14.34
N SER A 234 2.87 -7.00 14.07
CA SER A 234 2.79 -6.09 12.93
C SER A 234 2.61 -6.86 11.62
N ARG A 235 1.64 -6.44 10.79
CA ARG A 235 1.29 -7.01 9.49
C ARG A 235 0.90 -8.51 9.52
N ALA A 236 0.52 -9.05 10.68
CA ALA A 236 0.12 -10.45 10.78
C ALA A 236 -1.09 -10.76 9.90
N GLY A 237 -2.06 -9.84 9.77
CA GLY A 237 -3.21 -10.04 8.88
C GLY A 237 -2.81 -10.08 7.41
N VAL A 238 -1.85 -9.25 6.97
CA VAL A 238 -1.29 -9.31 5.61
C VAL A 238 -0.69 -10.70 5.33
N TYR A 239 0.10 -11.21 6.28
CA TYR A 239 0.67 -12.57 6.20
C TYR A 239 -0.42 -13.64 6.13
N LEU A 240 -1.42 -13.58 7.01
CA LEU A 240 -2.52 -14.55 7.06
C LEU A 240 -3.34 -14.53 5.76
N GLY A 241 -3.68 -13.35 5.27
CA GLY A 241 -4.38 -13.18 3.98
C GLY A 241 -3.61 -13.79 2.82
N TRP A 242 -2.31 -13.51 2.73
CA TRP A 242 -1.44 -14.10 1.70
C TRP A 242 -1.38 -15.63 1.80
N ARG A 243 -1.25 -16.20 3.01
CA ARG A 243 -1.25 -17.66 3.18
C ARG A 243 -2.58 -18.30 2.76
N ALA A 244 -3.71 -17.67 3.09
CA ALA A 244 -5.02 -18.15 2.65
C ALA A 244 -5.17 -18.11 1.12
N VAL A 245 -4.72 -17.03 0.48
CA VAL A 245 -4.72 -16.90 -0.98
C VAL A 245 -3.81 -17.94 -1.63
N GLN A 246 -2.61 -18.18 -1.11
CA GLN A 246 -1.72 -19.23 -1.65
C GLN A 246 -2.38 -20.60 -1.60
N GLN A 247 -2.96 -20.98 -0.46
CA GLN A 247 -3.66 -22.26 -0.30
C GLN A 247 -4.84 -22.39 -1.26
N PHE A 248 -5.61 -21.33 -1.42
CA PHE A 248 -6.71 -21.29 -2.40
C PHE A 248 -6.20 -21.52 -3.82
N LEU A 249 -5.15 -20.82 -4.25
CA LEU A 249 -4.61 -20.93 -5.60
C LEU A 249 -3.94 -22.29 -5.87
N GLU A 250 -3.32 -22.90 -4.86
CA GLU A 250 -2.79 -24.29 -4.94
C GLU A 250 -3.91 -25.31 -5.19
N MET A 251 -5.12 -25.07 -4.61
CA MET A 251 -6.27 -25.98 -4.77
C MET A 251 -7.08 -25.73 -6.05
N GLU A 252 -7.26 -24.48 -6.44
CA GLU A 252 -8.20 -24.04 -7.49
C GLU A 252 -7.51 -23.59 -8.79
N GLY A 253 -6.19 -23.39 -8.75
CA GLY A 253 -5.36 -23.10 -9.92
C GLY A 253 -5.32 -21.63 -10.36
N SER A 254 -6.39 -20.86 -10.20
CA SER A 254 -6.44 -19.44 -10.61
C SER A 254 -7.63 -18.70 -9.99
N GLY A 255 -7.63 -17.38 -10.04
CA GLY A 255 -8.77 -16.57 -9.62
C GLY A 255 -8.42 -15.41 -8.70
N PHE A 256 -7.76 -14.36 -9.24
CA PHE A 256 -7.56 -13.10 -8.51
C PHE A 256 -8.86 -12.38 -8.16
N ASP A 257 -9.98 -12.80 -8.76
CA ASP A 257 -11.34 -12.30 -8.57
C ASP A 257 -12.13 -13.09 -7.52
N ALA A 258 -11.56 -14.15 -6.93
CA ALA A 258 -12.27 -14.98 -5.97
C ALA A 258 -12.75 -14.18 -4.75
N PRO A 259 -14.01 -14.39 -4.30
CA PRO A 259 -14.53 -13.75 -3.09
C PRO A 259 -13.92 -14.36 -1.82
N ALA A 260 -13.95 -13.61 -0.72
CA ALA A 260 -13.24 -13.97 0.53
C ALA A 260 -13.77 -15.27 1.15
N ASP A 261 -15.05 -15.52 1.12
CA ASP A 261 -15.67 -16.73 1.64
C ASP A 261 -15.12 -17.99 0.96
N ARG A 262 -14.93 -17.96 -0.38
CA ARG A 262 -14.35 -19.06 -1.15
C ARG A 262 -12.88 -19.28 -0.81
N VAL A 263 -12.09 -18.22 -0.69
CA VAL A 263 -10.67 -18.29 -0.30
C VAL A 263 -10.53 -18.88 1.10
N LEU A 264 -11.32 -18.41 2.06
CA LEU A 264 -11.27 -18.89 3.43
C LEU A 264 -11.85 -20.30 3.61
N ALA A 265 -12.81 -20.72 2.78
CA ALA A 265 -13.29 -22.11 2.74
C ALA A 265 -12.17 -23.09 2.34
N ALA A 266 -11.41 -22.77 1.29
CA ALA A 266 -10.27 -23.57 0.86
C ALA A 266 -9.22 -23.74 2.01
N ARG A 267 -8.90 -22.66 2.70
CA ARG A 267 -8.00 -22.69 3.87
C ARG A 267 -8.53 -23.62 4.98
N ARG A 268 -9.83 -23.57 5.30
CA ARG A 268 -10.44 -24.43 6.35
C ARG A 268 -10.34 -25.91 6.00
N LEU A 269 -10.55 -26.27 4.73
CA LEU A 269 -10.41 -27.65 4.25
C LEU A 269 -8.98 -28.18 4.41
N GLU A 270 -7.98 -27.36 4.10
CA GLU A 270 -6.58 -27.76 4.27
C GLU A 270 -6.19 -27.91 5.74
N ALA A 271 -6.64 -27.01 6.60
CA ALA A 271 -6.39 -27.10 8.04
C ALA A 271 -6.98 -28.39 8.66
N GLY A 272 -8.16 -28.82 8.22
CA GLY A 272 -8.76 -30.09 8.61
C GLY A 272 -7.95 -31.31 8.16
N ARG A 273 -7.34 -31.28 6.98
CA ARG A 273 -6.49 -32.37 6.47
C ARG A 273 -5.16 -32.52 7.22
N ARG A 274 -4.61 -31.44 7.77
CA ARG A 274 -3.34 -31.46 8.51
C ARG A 274 -3.53 -31.83 10.00
N GLY A 275 -4.76 -31.76 10.51
CA GLY A 275 -5.12 -32.10 11.89
C GLY A 275 -5.65 -33.54 12.08
N ALA A 276 -5.92 -34.24 10.98
CA ALA A 276 -6.31 -35.65 10.94
C ALA A 276 -5.08 -36.54 10.66
#